data_c7f04e9ace49e259d3912ee97cbd6cdb
#
_entry.id   c7f04e9ace49e259d3912ee97cbd6cdb
#
_cell.length_a   1.000
_cell.length_b   1.000
_cell.length_c   1.000
_cell.angle_alpha   90.00
_cell.angle_beta   90.00
_cell.angle_gamma   90.00
#
_symmetry.space_group_name_H-M   'P 1'
#
loop_
_entity.id
_entity.type
_entity.pdbx_description
1 polymer ?
#
loop_
_entity_poly.entity_id
_entity_poly.type
_entity_poly.pdbx_seq_one_letter_code
_entity_poly.pdbx_strand_id
1 'polypeptide(L)'
;MIDKLMKKYGYEKTDENRYGAYYKKREPQGYDHIVCVISKASGKHLMQSYDAQTFKVNNDFINESAGVEIPILLLMWLKAKRMARKYRWNQV
;
A
#
# COMPACT_ATOMS: atom_id res chain seq x y z
N MET A 1 -13.85 -4.53 -6.56
CA MET A 1 -14.63 -3.74 -5.57
C MET A 1 -13.74 -2.85 -4.71
N ILE A 2 -12.78 -3.43 -4.02
CA ILE A 2 -11.86 -2.63 -3.17
C ILE A 2 -11.08 -1.62 -4.00
N ASP A 3 -10.56 -2.01 -5.15
CA ASP A 3 -9.79 -1.10 -6.02
C ASP A 3 -10.63 0.11 -6.46
N LYS A 4 -11.92 -0.10 -6.72
CA LYS A 4 -12.85 0.99 -7.04
C LYS A 4 -13.04 1.95 -5.87
N LEU A 5 -13.16 1.41 -4.66
CA LEU A 5 -13.29 2.23 -3.46
C LEU A 5 -12.00 3.01 -3.19
N MET A 6 -10.84 2.39 -3.42
CA MET A 6 -9.57 3.10 -3.31
C MET A 6 -9.50 4.28 -4.28
N LYS A 7 -10.01 4.11 -5.50
CA LYS A 7 -10.05 5.21 -6.47
C LYS A 7 -10.89 6.39 -5.98
N LYS A 8 -11.99 6.13 -5.28
CA LYS A 8 -12.81 7.20 -4.72
C LYS A 8 -12.05 8.06 -3.72
N TYR A 9 -11.05 7.48 -3.06
CA TYR A 9 -10.20 8.21 -2.12
C TYR A 9 -8.93 8.77 -2.78
N GLY A 10 -8.83 8.66 -4.11
CA GLY A 10 -7.70 9.20 -4.85
C GLY A 10 -6.54 8.24 -5.07
N TYR A 11 -6.71 6.96 -4.73
CA TYR A 11 -5.65 5.97 -4.87
C TYR A 11 -5.83 5.13 -6.12
N GLU A 12 -4.75 4.93 -6.87
CA GLU A 12 -4.70 4.02 -7.99
C GLU A 12 -3.80 2.84 -7.68
N LYS A 13 -4.25 1.64 -8.03
CA LYS A 13 -3.41 0.46 -7.89
C LYS A 13 -2.28 0.53 -8.91
N THR A 14 -1.05 0.46 -8.44
CA THR A 14 0.14 0.50 -9.30
C THR A 14 0.70 -0.89 -9.55
N ASP A 15 0.50 -1.83 -8.63
CA ASP A 15 0.99 -3.19 -8.78
C ASP A 15 0.20 -4.14 -7.88
N GLU A 16 0.06 -5.36 -8.33
CA GLU A 16 -0.48 -6.45 -7.53
C GLU A 16 0.12 -7.76 -8.03
N ASN A 17 0.69 -8.52 -7.12
CA ASN A 17 1.20 -9.86 -7.39
C ASN A 17 1.05 -10.70 -6.12
N ARG A 18 1.55 -11.93 -6.16
CA ARG A 18 1.43 -12.85 -5.02
C ARG A 18 2.10 -12.35 -3.75
N TYR A 19 2.97 -11.35 -3.83
CA TYR A 19 3.71 -10.82 -2.68
C TYR A 19 3.10 -9.56 -2.09
N GLY A 20 2.20 -8.90 -2.80
CA GLY A 20 1.58 -7.71 -2.27
C GLY A 20 0.80 -6.91 -3.30
N ALA A 21 0.19 -5.83 -2.83
CA ALA A 21 -0.50 -4.87 -3.67
C ALA A 21 -0.14 -3.45 -3.22
N TYR A 22 0.04 -2.57 -4.20
CA TYR A 22 0.50 -1.21 -3.98
C TYR A 22 -0.47 -0.23 -4.61
N TYR A 23 -0.76 0.85 -3.88
CA TYR A 23 -1.65 1.93 -4.32
C TYR A 23 -0.95 3.26 -4.14
N LYS A 24 -1.21 4.18 -5.06
CA LYS A 24 -0.56 5.48 -5.10
C LYS A 24 -1.58 6.59 -5.19
N LYS A 25 -1.37 7.65 -4.41
CA LYS A 25 -2.13 8.89 -4.48
C LYS A 25 -1.17 10.06 -4.61
N ARG A 26 -1.35 10.88 -5.66
CA ARG A 26 -0.54 12.08 -5.83
C ARG A 26 -1.00 13.16 -4.87
N GLU A 27 -0.09 13.67 -4.07
CA GLU A 27 -0.38 14.75 -3.12
C GLU A 27 -0.13 16.11 -3.76
N PRO A 28 -0.89 17.15 -3.32
CA PRO A 28 -0.71 18.49 -3.89
C PRO A 28 0.70 19.06 -3.77
N GLN A 29 1.46 18.61 -2.77
CA GLN A 29 2.84 19.05 -2.57
C GLN A 29 3.82 18.50 -3.59
N GLY A 30 3.39 17.57 -4.46
CA GLY A 30 4.22 17.04 -5.53
C GLY A 30 4.90 15.71 -5.24
N TYR A 31 4.58 15.05 -4.15
CA TYR A 31 5.06 13.70 -3.86
C TYR A 31 3.92 12.69 -3.96
N ASP A 32 4.26 11.41 -4.00
CA ASP A 32 3.30 10.34 -4.02
C ASP A 32 3.14 9.73 -2.64
N HIS A 33 1.90 9.57 -2.21
CA HIS A 33 1.58 8.82 -1.01
C HIS A 33 1.27 7.38 -1.40
N ILE A 34 2.01 6.43 -0.80
CA ILE A 34 1.91 5.01 -1.12
C ILE A 34 1.31 4.28 0.07
N VAL A 35 0.33 3.42 -0.22
CA VAL A 35 -0.15 2.44 0.76
C VAL A 35 -0.05 1.06 0.12
N CYS A 36 0.34 0.08 0.91
CA CYS A 36 0.51 -1.28 0.39
C CYS A 36 0.28 -2.33 1.46
N VAL A 37 -0.05 -3.53 0.99
CA VAL A 37 -0.06 -4.73 1.83
C VAL A 37 0.99 -5.68 1.29
N ILE A 38 1.73 -6.30 2.18
CA ILE A 38 2.89 -7.13 1.83
C ILE A 38 2.79 -8.47 2.57
N SER A 39 2.94 -9.55 1.81
CA SER A 39 2.99 -10.89 2.36
C SER A 39 4.34 -11.17 3.01
N LYS A 40 4.31 -11.82 4.15
CA LYS A 40 5.50 -12.32 4.83
C LYS A 40 5.40 -13.83 5.00
N ALA A 41 6.51 -14.52 4.79
CA ALA A 41 6.57 -15.96 4.92
C ALA A 41 6.17 -16.44 6.33
N SER A 42 6.38 -15.60 7.34
CA SER A 42 6.00 -15.90 8.73
C SER A 42 4.49 -15.89 8.96
N GLY A 43 3.70 -15.39 8.00
CA GLY A 43 2.27 -15.16 8.18
C GLY A 43 1.93 -13.84 8.84
N LYS A 44 2.92 -13.09 9.30
CA LYS A 44 2.73 -11.76 9.89
C LYS A 44 2.80 -10.73 8.78
N HIS A 45 1.72 -10.63 8.01
CA HIS A 45 1.66 -9.76 6.86
C HIS A 45 1.61 -8.29 7.29
N LEU A 46 2.14 -7.41 6.44
CA LEU A 46 2.32 -6.01 6.78
C LEU A 46 1.43 -5.11 5.94
N MET A 47 1.03 -4.01 6.55
CA MET A 47 0.51 -2.85 5.85
C MET A 47 1.49 -1.71 6.08
N GLN A 48 1.82 -0.99 4.98
CA GLN A 48 2.71 0.16 5.07
C GLN A 48 2.07 1.37 4.43
N SER A 49 2.40 2.55 4.96
CA SER A 49 1.98 3.82 4.42
C SER A 49 3.17 4.78 4.51
N TYR A 50 3.53 5.39 3.39
CA TYR A 50 4.69 6.27 3.34
C TYR A 50 4.57 7.27 2.20
N ASP A 51 5.29 8.38 2.35
CA ASP A 51 5.43 9.38 1.29
C ASP A 51 6.72 9.12 0.53
N ALA A 52 6.58 8.89 -0.77
CA ALA A 52 7.71 8.60 -1.63
C ALA A 52 8.33 9.91 -2.12
N GLN A 53 9.63 10.09 -1.89
CA GLN A 53 10.37 11.23 -2.36
C GLN A 53 10.84 11.00 -3.79
N THR A 54 10.67 12.02 -4.63
CA THR A 54 11.07 11.94 -6.02
C THR A 54 12.48 12.51 -6.28
N PHE A 55 13.10 13.07 -5.26
CA PHE A 55 14.46 13.60 -5.37
C PHE A 55 15.41 12.80 -4.47
N LYS A 56 16.69 12.89 -4.79
CA LYS A 56 17.74 12.20 -4.05
C LYS A 56 18.44 13.15 -3.10
N VAL A 57 18.76 12.63 -1.92
CA VAL A 57 19.66 13.30 -0.99
C VAL A 57 20.88 12.41 -0.85
N ASN A 58 22.06 12.92 -1.21
CA ASN A 58 23.32 12.14 -1.21
C ASN A 58 23.18 10.83 -2.00
N ASN A 59 22.53 10.90 -3.15
CA ASN A 59 22.24 9.75 -4.04
C ASN A 59 21.25 8.72 -3.48
N ASP A 60 20.59 9.00 -2.36
CA ASP A 60 19.59 8.11 -1.81
C ASP A 60 18.20 8.72 -1.95
N PHE A 61 17.22 7.87 -2.29
CA PHE A 61 15.82 8.25 -2.23
C PHE A 61 15.34 8.13 -0.79
N ILE A 62 14.58 9.12 -0.34
CA ILE A 62 14.07 9.17 1.02
C ILE A 62 12.56 8.94 0.99
N ASN A 63 12.12 7.97 1.77
CA ASN A 63 10.70 7.73 2.04
C ASN A 63 10.43 8.02 3.51
N GLU A 64 9.32 8.68 3.77
CA GLU A 64 8.93 8.99 5.15
C GLU A 64 7.65 8.24 5.49
N SER A 65 7.61 7.63 6.67
CA SER A 65 6.38 7.02 7.16
C SER A 65 5.29 8.07 7.27
N ALA A 66 4.11 7.73 6.82
CA ALA A 66 2.98 8.65 6.82
C ALA A 66 1.76 7.98 7.42
N GLY A 67 0.91 8.77 8.06
CA GLY A 67 -0.37 8.31 8.53
C GLY A 67 -1.30 7.98 7.38
N VAL A 68 -2.32 7.19 7.65
CA VAL A 68 -3.32 6.82 6.67
C VAL A 68 -4.71 7.04 7.29
N GLU A 69 -5.64 7.51 6.47
CA GLU A 69 -7.02 7.69 6.92
C GLU A 69 -7.64 6.34 7.28
N ILE A 70 -8.51 6.35 8.29
CA ILE A 70 -9.13 5.12 8.77
C ILE A 70 -9.86 4.34 7.67
N PRO A 71 -10.63 4.96 6.76
CA PRO A 71 -11.25 4.21 5.67
C PRO A 71 -10.22 3.46 4.81
N ILE A 72 -9.08 4.07 4.56
CA ILE A 72 -8.01 3.43 3.76
C ILE A 72 -7.42 2.25 4.53
N LEU A 73 -7.21 2.41 5.82
CA LEU A 73 -6.75 1.32 6.68
C LEU A 73 -7.69 0.10 6.57
N LEU A 74 -8.99 0.33 6.66
CA LEU A 74 -9.99 -0.74 6.58
C LEU A 74 -10.00 -1.39 5.20
N LEU A 75 -9.90 -0.60 4.14
CA LEU A 75 -9.85 -1.13 2.77
C LEU A 75 -8.60 -1.99 2.56
N MET A 76 -7.46 -1.57 3.08
CA MET A 76 -6.22 -2.33 2.97
C MET A 76 -6.28 -3.62 3.78
N TRP A 77 -6.94 -3.60 4.95
CA TRP A 77 -7.16 -4.81 5.72
C TRP A 77 -8.02 -5.82 4.94
N LEU A 78 -9.11 -5.35 4.32
CA LEU A 78 -9.95 -6.20 3.48
C LEU A 78 -9.19 -6.71 2.27
N LYS A 79 -8.36 -5.87 1.65
CA LYS A 79 -7.53 -6.27 0.51
C LYS A 79 -6.56 -7.38 0.91
N ALA A 80 -5.92 -7.24 2.06
CA ALA A 80 -5.02 -8.27 2.58
C ALA A 80 -5.73 -9.60 2.77
N LYS A 81 -6.95 -9.59 3.31
CA LYS A 81 -7.75 -10.82 3.48
C LYS A 81 -8.07 -11.47 2.15
N ARG A 82 -8.44 -10.68 1.14
CA ARG A 82 -8.72 -11.21 -0.19
C ARG A 82 -7.48 -11.78 -0.86
N MET A 83 -6.35 -11.09 -0.73
CA MET A 83 -5.09 -11.55 -1.29
C MET A 83 -4.59 -12.82 -0.60
N ALA A 84 -4.74 -12.89 0.70
CA ALA A 84 -4.38 -14.10 1.44
C ALA A 84 -5.14 -15.31 0.92
N ARG A 85 -6.40 -15.13 0.57
CA ARG A 85 -7.22 -16.19 -0.01
C ARG A 85 -6.84 -16.48 -1.46
N LYS A 86 -6.69 -15.44 -2.27
CA LYS A 86 -6.41 -15.56 -3.69
C LYS A 86 -5.03 -16.17 -3.95
N TYR A 87 -4.02 -15.73 -3.21
CA TYR A 87 -2.63 -16.12 -3.41
C TYR A 87 -2.14 -17.14 -2.39
N ARG A 88 -3.04 -17.62 -1.55
CA ARG A 88 -2.74 -18.63 -0.52
C ARG A 88 -1.58 -18.19 0.38
N TRP A 89 -1.70 -16.97 0.89
CA TRP A 89 -0.71 -16.45 1.82
C TRP A 89 -0.65 -17.31 3.07
N ASN A 90 0.55 -17.48 3.57
CA ASN A 90 0.78 -18.19 4.81
C ASN A 90 0.06 -17.46 5.94
N GLN A 91 -0.85 -18.15 6.64
CA GLN A 91 -1.61 -17.56 7.75
C GLN A 91 -1.26 -18.29 9.04
N VAL A 92 -0.91 -17.49 10.03
CA VAL A 92 -0.53 -18.01 11.34
C VAL A 92 -1.51 -17.52 12.37
#